data_ec13a501cf9f79790c8238e51f59a179
#
_entry.id   ec13a501cf9f79790c8238e51f59a179
#
_cell.length_a   1.000
_cell.length_b   1.000
_cell.length_c   1.000
_cell.angle_alpha   90.00
_cell.angle_beta   90.00
_cell.angle_gamma   90.00
#
_symmetry.space_group_name_H-M   'P 1'
#
loop_
_entity.id
_entity.type
_entity.pdbx_description
1 polymer ?
#
loop_
_entity_poly.entity_id
_entity_poly.type
_entity_poly.pdbx_seq_one_letter_code
_entity_poly.pdbx_strand_id
1 'polypeptide(L)'
;WILYDVGNSAFVLMIATLVPIFFNALAEAGGVSKVNYLAYWGYASSVVTVVTAVLGPILGTLADTKNFKKPIFMLCLFVGVIGCCAMGLAGTWLAFLVIFIIAKIGFSGSLVFYDSMLGDVTTPERMDMVSSRGYAWGYIGSCVPFVVCLALVLGSGAIGLSQMTALSVALLITAVWWLGTTLPLLRSYKQINYVEVEQHAIRQSFVRIGHTLKHLREDKQVFWFLLAFFCYIDGVYTIIDMATAYGTALGLETTGLLLALLVTQIVAFPSALIFGRLSAKYPSSQ
;
A
#
# COMPACT_ATOMS: atom_id res chain seq x y z
N TRP A 1 10.29 0.92 -12.89
CA TRP A 1 10.13 1.09 -11.46
C TRP A 1 9.05 2.14 -11.16
N ILE A 2 9.17 3.40 -11.59
CA ILE A 2 8.18 4.48 -11.36
C ILE A 2 6.75 4.10 -11.77
N LEU A 3 6.57 3.39 -12.90
CA LEU A 3 5.24 2.98 -13.35
C LEU A 3 4.56 1.98 -12.40
N TYR A 4 5.32 1.16 -11.68
CA TYR A 4 4.76 0.33 -10.64
C TYR A 4 4.16 1.16 -9.52
N ASP A 5 4.82 2.25 -9.12
CA ASP A 5 4.33 3.16 -8.08
C ASP A 5 3.03 3.85 -8.48
N VAL A 6 2.90 4.24 -9.75
CA VAL A 6 1.63 4.73 -10.34
C VAL A 6 0.51 3.70 -10.18
N GLY A 7 0.81 2.42 -10.35
CA GLY A 7 -0.18 1.34 -10.23
C GLY A 7 -0.57 1.05 -8.79
N ASN A 8 0.42 0.84 -7.92
CA ASN A 8 0.17 0.48 -6.54
C ASN A 8 -0.48 1.62 -5.73
N SER A 9 -0.15 2.86 -6.03
CA SER A 9 -0.76 4.04 -5.40
C SER A 9 -2.27 4.13 -5.68
N ALA A 10 -2.74 3.63 -6.84
CA ALA A 10 -4.17 3.53 -7.12
C ALA A 10 -4.86 2.55 -6.14
N PHE A 11 -4.24 1.42 -5.85
CA PHE A 11 -4.78 0.47 -4.87
C PHE A 11 -4.77 1.07 -3.45
N VAL A 12 -3.71 1.78 -3.06
CA VAL A 12 -3.65 2.49 -1.76
C VAL A 12 -4.79 3.50 -1.65
N LEU A 13 -5.01 4.31 -2.69
CA LEU A 13 -6.07 5.31 -2.71
C LEU A 13 -7.46 4.68 -2.62
N MET A 14 -7.68 3.55 -3.29
CA MET A 14 -8.93 2.79 -3.19
C MET A 14 -9.16 2.23 -1.77
N ILE A 15 -8.13 1.68 -1.13
CA ILE A 15 -8.20 1.19 0.27
C ILE A 15 -8.52 2.33 1.24
N ALA A 16 -7.94 3.50 1.02
CA ALA A 16 -8.21 4.66 1.87
C ALA A 16 -9.59 5.30 1.64
N THR A 17 -10.27 4.98 0.52
CA THR A 17 -11.49 5.68 0.08
C THR A 17 -12.69 4.74 -0.10
N LEU A 18 -12.81 4.13 -1.27
CA LEU A 18 -14.00 3.38 -1.67
C LEU A 18 -14.13 2.00 -0.99
N VAL A 19 -13.02 1.36 -0.65
CA VAL A 19 -13.03 0.02 0.00
C VAL A 19 -13.70 0.05 1.37
N PRO A 20 -13.42 1.01 2.29
CA PRO A 20 -14.15 1.12 3.55
C PRO A 20 -15.64 1.40 3.37
N ILE A 21 -16.02 2.21 2.37
CA ILE A 21 -17.42 2.50 2.07
C ILE A 21 -18.14 1.23 1.63
N PHE A 22 -17.50 0.42 0.77
CA PHE A 22 -18.05 -0.85 0.32
C PHE A 22 -18.20 -1.84 1.48
N PHE A 23 -17.18 -1.94 2.32
CA PHE A 23 -17.24 -2.78 3.52
C PHE A 23 -18.37 -2.35 4.46
N ASN A 24 -18.50 -1.04 4.75
CA ASN A 24 -19.55 -0.51 5.62
C ASN A 24 -20.94 -0.86 5.08
N ALA A 25 -21.17 -0.70 3.76
CA ALA A 25 -22.44 -1.04 3.14
C ALA A 25 -22.76 -2.54 3.23
N LEU A 26 -21.78 -3.43 3.03
CA LEU A 26 -21.94 -4.87 3.22
C LEU A 26 -22.23 -5.23 4.68
N ALA A 27 -21.56 -4.59 5.63
CA ALA A 27 -21.70 -4.84 7.05
C ALA A 27 -23.09 -4.39 7.53
N GLU A 28 -23.56 -3.22 7.11
CA GLU A 28 -24.91 -2.72 7.43
C GLU A 28 -25.99 -3.64 6.83
N ALA A 29 -25.84 -4.08 5.58
CA ALA A 29 -26.73 -5.05 4.96
C ALA A 29 -26.73 -6.41 5.70
N GLY A 30 -25.63 -6.77 6.34
CA GLY A 30 -25.48 -7.94 7.19
C GLY A 30 -25.96 -7.75 8.64
N GLY A 31 -26.57 -6.60 8.97
CA GLY A 31 -27.10 -6.30 10.31
C GLY A 31 -26.02 -5.96 11.35
N VAL A 32 -24.79 -5.64 10.94
CA VAL A 32 -23.70 -5.24 11.84
C VAL A 32 -23.85 -3.76 12.21
N SER A 33 -23.76 -3.44 13.50
CA SER A 33 -23.84 -2.05 13.96
C SER A 33 -22.62 -1.22 13.55
N LYS A 34 -22.78 0.11 13.44
CA LYS A 34 -21.70 1.04 13.05
C LYS A 34 -20.45 0.93 13.92
N VAL A 35 -20.63 0.75 15.22
CA VAL A 35 -19.52 0.57 16.17
C VAL A 35 -18.75 -0.72 15.87
N ASN A 36 -19.47 -1.79 15.61
CA ASN A 36 -18.88 -3.12 15.36
C ASN A 36 -18.15 -3.18 14.03
N TYR A 37 -18.70 -2.65 12.94
CA TYR A 37 -18.00 -2.73 11.66
C TYR A 37 -16.74 -1.85 11.66
N LEU A 38 -16.75 -0.71 12.33
CA LEU A 38 -15.56 0.12 12.51
C LEU A 38 -14.48 -0.62 13.31
N ALA A 39 -14.88 -1.34 14.38
CA ALA A 39 -13.96 -2.18 15.13
C ALA A 39 -13.39 -3.33 14.28
N TYR A 40 -14.23 -4.01 13.48
CA TYR A 40 -13.79 -5.09 12.61
C TYR A 40 -12.83 -4.61 11.50
N TRP A 41 -13.05 -3.41 10.97
CA TRP A 41 -12.11 -2.78 10.03
C TRP A 41 -10.75 -2.52 10.69
N GLY A 42 -10.74 -1.98 11.91
CA GLY A 42 -9.52 -1.77 12.70
C GLY A 42 -8.80 -3.09 13.01
N TYR A 43 -9.53 -4.15 13.39
CA TYR A 43 -8.94 -5.47 13.63
C TYR A 43 -8.35 -6.07 12.35
N ALA A 44 -9.02 -5.94 11.20
CA ALA A 44 -8.49 -6.41 9.94
C ALA A 44 -7.17 -5.70 9.58
N SER A 45 -7.11 -4.37 9.73
CA SER A 45 -5.90 -3.58 9.53
C SER A 45 -4.78 -3.99 10.48
N SER A 46 -5.10 -4.24 11.76
CA SER A 46 -4.14 -4.73 12.76
C SER A 46 -3.59 -6.12 12.41
N VAL A 47 -4.46 -7.04 11.96
CA VAL A 47 -4.01 -8.38 11.51
C VAL A 47 -3.05 -8.26 10.34
N VAL A 48 -3.35 -7.42 9.34
CA VAL A 48 -2.43 -7.17 8.22
C VAL A 48 -1.08 -6.67 8.73
N THR A 49 -1.07 -5.70 9.63
CA THR A 49 0.17 -5.12 10.18
C THR A 49 1.01 -6.18 10.90
N VAL A 50 0.39 -6.99 11.77
CA VAL A 50 1.09 -8.06 12.50
C VAL A 50 1.66 -9.11 11.55
N VAL A 51 0.85 -9.58 10.59
CA VAL A 51 1.30 -10.58 9.60
C VAL A 51 2.43 -10.02 8.75
N THR A 52 2.32 -8.77 8.29
CA THR A 52 3.36 -8.12 7.47
C THR A 52 4.65 -7.91 8.27
N ALA A 53 4.55 -7.54 9.56
CA ALA A 53 5.71 -7.40 10.43
C ALA A 53 6.49 -8.72 10.61
N VAL A 54 5.78 -9.85 10.72
CA VAL A 54 6.40 -11.18 10.81
C VAL A 54 6.97 -11.63 9.46
N LEU A 55 6.26 -11.37 8.37
CA LEU A 55 6.71 -11.73 7.03
C LEU A 55 7.85 -10.84 6.52
N GLY A 56 7.96 -9.60 6.99
CA GLY A 56 8.95 -8.63 6.53
C GLY A 56 10.39 -9.15 6.51
N PRO A 57 10.94 -9.69 7.61
CA PRO A 57 12.28 -10.29 7.65
C PRO A 57 12.46 -11.46 6.69
N ILE A 58 11.43 -12.28 6.51
CA ILE A 58 11.44 -13.42 5.59
C ILE A 58 11.50 -12.91 4.16
N LEU A 59 10.59 -12.02 3.79
CA LEU A 59 10.50 -11.44 2.47
C LEU A 59 11.74 -10.61 2.12
N GLY A 60 12.29 -9.85 3.07
CA GLY A 60 13.53 -9.10 2.90
C GLY A 60 14.71 -10.01 2.58
N THR A 61 14.89 -11.10 3.35
CA THR A 61 15.94 -12.10 3.07
C THR A 61 15.79 -12.72 1.69
N LEU A 62 14.55 -13.06 1.30
CA LEU A 62 14.27 -13.61 -0.04
C LEU A 62 14.48 -12.56 -1.14
N ALA A 63 14.19 -11.29 -0.88
CA ALA A 63 14.44 -10.20 -1.82
C ALA A 63 15.93 -10.04 -2.14
N ASP A 64 16.80 -10.27 -1.15
CA ASP A 64 18.25 -10.20 -1.34
C ASP A 64 18.84 -11.45 -1.98
N THR A 65 18.10 -12.56 -1.97
CA THR A 65 18.59 -13.85 -2.51
C THR A 65 18.53 -13.87 -4.04
N LYS A 66 19.56 -14.44 -4.66
CA LYS A 66 19.68 -14.58 -6.12
C LYS A 66 18.47 -15.28 -6.74
N ASN A 67 17.93 -14.69 -7.79
CA ASN A 67 16.79 -15.21 -8.57
C ASN A 67 15.44 -15.32 -7.85
N PHE A 68 15.34 -14.91 -6.57
CA PHE A 68 14.08 -14.99 -5.83
C PHE A 68 13.27 -13.69 -5.92
N LYS A 69 13.91 -12.53 -6.09
CA LYS A 69 13.29 -11.21 -6.05
C LYS A 69 12.08 -11.10 -6.99
N LYS A 70 12.26 -11.35 -8.29
CA LYS A 70 11.19 -11.21 -9.28
C LYS A 70 10.05 -12.22 -9.14
N PRO A 71 10.30 -13.55 -8.98
CA PRO A 71 9.21 -14.52 -8.81
C PRO A 71 8.33 -14.26 -7.60
N ILE A 72 8.92 -13.91 -6.45
CA ILE A 72 8.14 -13.67 -5.22
C ILE A 72 7.43 -12.32 -5.31
N PHE A 73 8.06 -11.29 -5.90
CA PHE A 73 7.37 -10.04 -6.23
C PHE A 73 6.10 -10.32 -7.05
N MET A 74 6.21 -11.13 -8.11
CA MET A 74 5.06 -11.52 -8.94
C MET A 74 3.98 -12.25 -8.14
N LEU A 75 4.37 -13.19 -7.28
CA LEU A 75 3.42 -13.90 -6.41
C LEU A 75 2.66 -12.91 -5.52
N CYS A 76 3.37 -12.03 -4.82
CA CYS A 76 2.76 -11.01 -3.96
C CYS A 76 1.85 -10.05 -4.75
N LEU A 77 2.31 -9.60 -5.92
CA LEU A 77 1.53 -8.78 -6.84
C LEU A 77 0.21 -9.47 -7.24
N PHE A 78 0.29 -10.73 -7.70
CA PHE A 78 -0.92 -11.46 -8.13
C PHE A 78 -1.87 -11.71 -6.98
N VAL A 79 -1.38 -12.01 -5.77
CA VAL A 79 -2.23 -12.11 -4.57
C VAL A 79 -2.96 -10.78 -4.32
N GLY A 80 -2.27 -9.65 -4.42
CA GLY A 80 -2.87 -8.33 -4.28
C GLY A 80 -3.91 -8.03 -5.36
N VAL A 81 -3.55 -8.22 -6.64
CA VAL A 81 -4.43 -7.93 -7.81
C VAL A 81 -5.66 -8.82 -7.83
N ILE A 82 -5.48 -10.13 -7.65
CA ILE A 82 -6.60 -11.09 -7.61
C ILE A 82 -7.49 -10.80 -6.41
N GLY A 83 -6.90 -10.50 -5.24
CA GLY A 83 -7.64 -10.11 -4.05
C GLY A 83 -8.44 -8.83 -4.27
N CYS A 84 -7.87 -7.83 -4.97
CA CYS A 84 -8.59 -6.61 -5.35
C CYS A 84 -9.83 -6.91 -6.20
N CYS A 85 -9.71 -7.76 -7.22
CA CYS A 85 -10.85 -8.22 -8.01
C CYS A 85 -11.87 -9.00 -7.17
N ALA A 86 -11.41 -9.91 -6.32
CA ALA A 86 -12.25 -10.79 -5.52
C ALA A 86 -13.05 -10.03 -4.45
N MET A 87 -12.53 -8.93 -3.91
CA MET A 87 -13.29 -8.05 -3.01
C MET A 87 -14.59 -7.57 -3.65
N GLY A 88 -14.56 -7.22 -4.95
CA GLY A 88 -15.75 -6.79 -5.69
C GLY A 88 -16.81 -7.89 -5.88
N LEU A 89 -16.47 -9.16 -5.67
CA LEU A 89 -17.36 -10.31 -5.78
C LEU A 89 -17.86 -10.82 -4.43
N ALA A 90 -17.41 -10.21 -3.33
CA ALA A 90 -17.76 -10.66 -1.99
C ALA A 90 -19.25 -10.41 -1.69
N GLY A 91 -19.99 -11.48 -1.40
CA GLY A 91 -21.42 -11.41 -1.05
C GLY A 91 -21.70 -11.13 0.43
N THR A 92 -20.69 -11.17 1.29
CA THR A 92 -20.83 -10.95 2.74
C THR A 92 -19.68 -10.09 3.26
N TRP A 93 -19.95 -9.34 4.31
CA TRP A 93 -18.94 -8.48 4.97
C TRP A 93 -17.73 -9.26 5.48
N LEU A 94 -17.95 -10.49 6.00
CA LEU A 94 -16.86 -11.32 6.51
C LEU A 94 -15.96 -11.84 5.39
N ALA A 95 -16.53 -12.30 4.29
CA ALA A 95 -15.77 -12.72 3.10
C ALA A 95 -14.95 -11.54 2.55
N PHE A 96 -15.57 -10.34 2.49
CA PHE A 96 -14.89 -9.12 2.08
C PHE A 96 -13.66 -8.82 2.94
N LEU A 97 -13.80 -8.86 4.29
CA LEU A 97 -12.70 -8.62 5.21
C LEU A 97 -11.55 -9.64 5.06
N VAL A 98 -11.88 -10.91 4.92
CA VAL A 98 -10.85 -11.96 4.72
C VAL A 98 -10.09 -11.72 3.42
N ILE A 99 -10.80 -11.44 2.32
CA ILE A 99 -10.19 -11.14 1.02
C ILE A 99 -9.35 -9.86 1.10
N PHE A 100 -9.84 -8.82 1.80
CA PHE A 100 -9.10 -7.57 2.04
C PHE A 100 -7.78 -7.82 2.78
N ILE A 101 -7.79 -8.62 3.85
CA ILE A 101 -6.57 -8.97 4.60
C ILE A 101 -5.56 -9.65 3.66
N ILE A 102 -5.99 -10.64 2.88
CA ILE A 102 -5.12 -11.35 1.94
C ILE A 102 -4.57 -10.42 0.86
N ALA A 103 -5.42 -9.58 0.27
CA ALA A 103 -5.04 -8.63 -0.76
C ALA A 103 -4.01 -7.60 -0.23
N LYS A 104 -4.24 -7.07 0.98
CA LYS A 104 -3.35 -6.08 1.60
C LYS A 104 -2.02 -6.70 2.04
N ILE A 105 -2.00 -7.97 2.47
CA ILE A 105 -0.74 -8.70 2.73
C ILE A 105 0.04 -8.89 1.43
N GLY A 106 -0.61 -9.30 0.33
CA GLY A 106 0.01 -9.40 -0.98
C GLY A 106 0.59 -8.07 -1.46
N PHE A 107 -0.18 -6.99 -1.32
CA PHE A 107 0.28 -5.63 -1.61
C PHE A 107 1.51 -5.26 -0.78
N SER A 108 1.46 -5.41 0.54
CA SER A 108 2.58 -5.07 1.44
C SER A 108 3.83 -5.92 1.13
N GLY A 109 3.65 -7.20 0.84
CA GLY A 109 4.73 -8.07 0.40
C GLY A 109 5.36 -7.60 -0.91
N SER A 110 4.55 -7.17 -1.89
CA SER A 110 5.06 -6.66 -3.16
C SER A 110 5.89 -5.38 -2.99
N LEU A 111 5.55 -4.52 -2.02
CA LEU A 111 6.33 -3.31 -1.72
C LEU A 111 7.72 -3.63 -1.20
N VAL A 112 7.89 -4.65 -0.34
CA VAL A 112 9.23 -5.06 0.16
C VAL A 112 10.16 -5.37 -1.01
N PHE A 113 9.68 -6.10 -2.02
CA PHE A 113 10.48 -6.41 -3.20
C PHE A 113 10.66 -5.19 -4.11
N TYR A 114 9.61 -4.40 -4.30
CA TYR A 114 9.66 -3.16 -5.09
C TYR A 114 10.71 -2.18 -4.56
N ASP A 115 10.72 -1.94 -3.24
CA ASP A 115 11.69 -1.05 -2.60
C ASP A 115 13.12 -1.59 -2.77
N SER A 116 13.32 -2.89 -2.62
CA SER A 116 14.62 -3.54 -2.81
C SER A 116 15.11 -3.51 -4.27
N MET A 117 14.22 -3.34 -5.25
CA MET A 117 14.57 -3.20 -6.66
C MET A 117 15.18 -1.84 -6.99
N LEU A 118 15.02 -0.83 -6.14
CA LEU A 118 15.55 0.51 -6.39
C LEU A 118 17.06 0.49 -6.60
N GLY A 119 17.81 -0.29 -5.80
CA GLY A 119 19.25 -0.47 -5.95
C GLY A 119 19.68 -1.20 -7.22
N ASP A 120 18.76 -1.93 -7.89
CA ASP A 120 19.02 -2.61 -9.14
C ASP A 120 18.71 -1.74 -10.37
N VAL A 121 17.89 -0.70 -10.22
CA VAL A 121 17.40 0.14 -11.34
C VAL A 121 18.08 1.50 -11.42
N THR A 122 18.81 1.91 -10.36
CA THR A 122 19.51 3.20 -10.32
C THR A 122 20.78 3.13 -9.48
N THR A 123 21.63 4.16 -9.61
CA THR A 123 22.86 4.28 -8.80
C THR A 123 22.60 4.97 -7.46
N PRO A 124 23.45 4.75 -6.41
CA PRO A 124 23.26 5.35 -5.10
C PRO A 124 23.06 6.88 -5.14
N GLU A 125 23.81 7.59 -6.01
CA GLU A 125 23.73 9.06 -6.10
C GLU A 125 22.40 9.57 -6.66
N ARG A 126 21.61 8.70 -7.29
CA ARG A 126 20.34 9.04 -7.93
C ARG A 126 19.14 8.42 -7.22
N MET A 127 19.32 7.63 -6.17
CA MET A 127 18.25 6.92 -5.48
C MET A 127 17.18 7.86 -4.96
N ASP A 128 17.54 8.92 -4.24
CA ASP A 128 16.60 9.90 -3.69
C ASP A 128 15.77 10.58 -4.78
N MET A 129 16.41 10.94 -5.90
CA MET A 129 15.72 11.55 -7.03
C MET A 129 14.75 10.59 -7.71
N VAL A 130 15.14 9.33 -7.91
CA VAL A 130 14.28 8.31 -8.55
C VAL A 130 13.13 7.95 -7.63
N SER A 131 13.37 7.77 -6.33
CA SER A 131 12.36 7.52 -5.32
C SER A 131 11.34 8.67 -5.24
N SER A 132 11.79 9.91 -5.09
CA SER A 132 10.91 11.09 -5.05
C SER A 132 10.05 11.23 -6.30
N ARG A 133 10.60 10.91 -7.49
CA ARG A 133 9.83 10.88 -8.73
C ARG A 133 8.82 9.73 -8.75
N GLY A 134 9.17 8.56 -8.19
CA GLY A 134 8.24 7.45 -8.03
C GLY A 134 7.01 7.90 -7.24
N TYR A 135 7.20 8.42 -6.04
CA TYR A 135 6.12 8.95 -5.20
C TYR A 135 5.30 10.04 -5.90
N ALA A 136 5.98 11.03 -6.53
CA ALA A 136 5.27 12.10 -7.23
C ALA A 136 4.37 11.55 -8.34
N TRP A 137 4.90 10.71 -9.24
CA TRP A 137 4.10 10.11 -10.30
C TRP A 137 3.06 9.11 -9.77
N GLY A 138 3.33 8.45 -8.63
CA GLY A 138 2.36 7.63 -7.92
C GLY A 138 1.14 8.45 -7.48
N TYR A 139 1.34 9.59 -6.83
CA TYR A 139 0.27 10.45 -6.37
C TYR A 139 -0.62 10.95 -7.53
N ILE A 140 -0.03 11.57 -8.54
CA ILE A 140 -0.83 12.12 -9.65
C ILE A 140 -1.39 11.01 -10.55
N GLY A 141 -0.62 9.93 -10.77
CA GLY A 141 -1.04 8.82 -11.61
C GLY A 141 -2.20 8.02 -11.02
N SER A 142 -2.28 7.89 -9.70
CA SER A 142 -3.40 7.25 -9.00
C SER A 142 -4.71 8.04 -9.11
N CYS A 143 -4.63 9.36 -9.32
CA CYS A 143 -5.83 10.18 -9.53
C CYS A 143 -6.60 9.79 -10.80
N VAL A 144 -5.92 9.28 -11.83
CA VAL A 144 -6.58 8.92 -13.10
C VAL A 144 -7.62 7.81 -12.91
N PRO A 145 -7.25 6.60 -12.44
CA PRO A 145 -8.24 5.55 -12.20
C PRO A 145 -9.20 5.94 -11.07
N PHE A 146 -8.76 6.71 -10.08
CA PHE A 146 -9.62 7.13 -8.97
C PHE A 146 -10.75 8.04 -9.42
N VAL A 147 -10.49 9.04 -10.26
CA VAL A 147 -11.53 9.93 -10.81
C VAL A 147 -12.52 9.14 -11.66
N VAL A 148 -12.06 8.18 -12.46
CA VAL A 148 -12.93 7.29 -13.23
C VAL A 148 -13.82 6.45 -12.31
N CYS A 149 -13.25 5.86 -11.27
CA CYS A 149 -13.99 5.08 -10.27
C CYS A 149 -14.99 5.94 -9.50
N LEU A 150 -14.59 7.14 -9.11
CA LEU A 150 -15.44 8.09 -8.39
C LEU A 150 -16.64 8.51 -9.26
N ALA A 151 -16.39 8.88 -10.51
CA ALA A 151 -17.44 9.24 -11.47
C ALA A 151 -18.42 8.08 -11.69
N LEU A 152 -17.91 6.85 -11.81
CA LEU A 152 -18.72 5.63 -11.93
C LEU A 152 -19.61 5.41 -10.72
N VAL A 153 -19.04 5.51 -9.50
CA VAL A 153 -19.78 5.26 -8.25
C VAL A 153 -20.84 6.35 -8.01
N LEU A 154 -20.47 7.62 -8.15
CA LEU A 154 -21.40 8.74 -7.95
C LEU A 154 -22.47 8.81 -9.06
N GLY A 155 -22.11 8.46 -10.30
CA GLY A 155 -23.01 8.44 -11.45
C GLY A 155 -23.79 7.13 -11.62
N SER A 156 -23.63 6.15 -10.74
CA SER A 156 -24.18 4.79 -10.90
C SER A 156 -25.69 4.78 -11.12
N GLY A 157 -26.45 5.62 -10.40
CA GLY A 157 -27.90 5.74 -10.56
C GLY A 157 -28.33 6.27 -11.92
N ALA A 158 -27.56 7.19 -12.53
CA ALA A 158 -27.86 7.75 -13.85
C ALA A 158 -27.66 6.73 -14.97
N ILE A 159 -26.79 5.74 -14.79
CA ILE A 159 -26.52 4.68 -15.77
C ILE A 159 -27.22 3.36 -15.44
N GLY A 160 -28.12 3.36 -14.46
CA GLY A 160 -28.91 2.19 -14.06
C GLY A 160 -28.14 1.09 -13.35
N LEU A 161 -26.96 1.37 -12.81
CA LEU A 161 -26.17 0.43 -12.01
C LEU A 161 -26.48 0.58 -10.51
N SER A 162 -26.48 -0.54 -9.79
CA SER A 162 -26.48 -0.47 -8.34
C SER A 162 -25.14 0.07 -7.84
N GLN A 163 -25.15 0.77 -6.70
CA GLN A 163 -23.92 1.30 -6.08
C GLN A 163 -22.91 0.18 -5.80
N MET A 164 -23.38 -0.99 -5.37
CA MET A 164 -22.52 -2.16 -5.12
C MET A 164 -21.85 -2.66 -6.40
N THR A 165 -22.59 -2.73 -7.51
CA THR A 165 -22.02 -3.09 -8.81
C THR A 165 -20.99 -2.06 -9.28
N ALA A 166 -21.27 -0.79 -9.12
CA ALA A 166 -20.33 0.28 -9.48
C ALA A 166 -19.02 0.19 -8.66
N LEU A 167 -19.11 -0.11 -7.35
CA LEU A 167 -17.95 -0.32 -6.49
C LEU A 167 -17.16 -1.58 -6.91
N SER A 168 -17.84 -2.67 -7.28
CA SER A 168 -17.18 -3.87 -7.82
C SER A 168 -16.40 -3.59 -9.09
N VAL A 169 -17.01 -2.83 -10.02
CA VAL A 169 -16.34 -2.41 -11.27
C VAL A 169 -15.17 -1.48 -10.98
N ALA A 170 -15.29 -0.58 -10.00
CA ALA A 170 -14.18 0.28 -9.58
C ALA A 170 -12.97 -0.50 -9.08
N LEU A 171 -13.18 -1.58 -8.29
CA LEU A 171 -12.11 -2.48 -7.87
C LEU A 171 -11.45 -3.21 -9.05
N LEU A 172 -12.25 -3.65 -10.02
CA LEU A 172 -11.73 -4.27 -11.24
C LEU A 172 -10.87 -3.28 -12.07
N ILE A 173 -11.34 -2.05 -12.25
CA ILE A 173 -10.58 -0.98 -12.94
C ILE A 173 -9.24 -0.76 -12.25
N THR A 174 -9.23 -0.69 -10.92
CA THR A 174 -8.02 -0.51 -10.12
C THR A 174 -7.05 -1.68 -10.28
N ALA A 175 -7.55 -2.91 -10.24
CA ALA A 175 -6.74 -4.11 -10.42
C ALA A 175 -6.10 -4.17 -11.82
N VAL A 176 -6.86 -3.86 -12.87
CA VAL A 176 -6.36 -3.79 -14.25
C VAL A 176 -5.34 -2.67 -14.42
N TRP A 177 -5.58 -1.50 -13.82
CA TRP A 177 -4.63 -0.39 -13.82
C TRP A 177 -3.31 -0.79 -13.15
N TRP A 178 -3.38 -1.36 -11.94
CA TRP A 178 -2.21 -1.79 -11.20
C TRP A 178 -1.40 -2.86 -11.97
N LEU A 179 -2.05 -3.88 -12.48
CA LEU A 179 -1.39 -4.90 -13.28
C LEU A 179 -0.77 -4.32 -14.56
N GLY A 180 -1.54 -3.49 -15.30
CA GLY A 180 -1.11 -2.89 -16.55
C GLY A 180 0.14 -2.02 -16.40
N THR A 181 0.17 -1.16 -15.39
CA THR A 181 1.32 -0.27 -15.11
C THR A 181 2.52 -1.04 -14.53
N THR A 182 2.32 -2.25 -14.00
CA THR A 182 3.40 -3.12 -13.52
C THR A 182 4.09 -3.89 -14.65
N LEU A 183 3.41 -4.14 -15.78
CA LEU A 183 3.96 -4.96 -16.88
C LEU A 183 5.34 -4.48 -17.39
N PRO A 184 5.62 -3.17 -17.56
CA PRO A 184 6.94 -2.72 -17.98
C PRO A 184 8.04 -3.11 -17.00
N LEU A 185 7.77 -3.03 -15.68
CA LEU A 185 8.72 -3.48 -14.66
C LEU A 185 8.98 -4.98 -14.79
N LEU A 186 7.92 -5.78 -14.90
CA LEU A 186 8.05 -7.24 -15.07
C LEU A 186 8.84 -7.65 -16.30
N ARG A 187 8.76 -6.89 -17.40
CA ARG A 187 9.47 -7.19 -18.63
C ARG A 187 10.92 -6.78 -18.60
N SER A 188 11.25 -5.64 -18.00
CA SER A 188 12.58 -5.04 -18.08
C SER A 188 13.48 -5.31 -16.88
N TYR A 189 12.91 -5.68 -15.73
CA TYR A 189 13.66 -5.84 -14.50
C TYR A 189 14.61 -7.04 -14.54
N LYS A 190 15.86 -6.78 -14.14
CA LYS A 190 16.91 -7.79 -13.91
C LYS A 190 17.53 -7.54 -12.54
N GLN A 191 17.64 -8.57 -11.72
CA GLN A 191 18.30 -8.48 -10.42
C GLN A 191 19.82 -8.37 -10.65
N ILE A 192 20.42 -7.28 -10.14
CA ILE A 192 21.85 -7.00 -10.23
C ILE A 192 22.52 -7.30 -8.89
N ASN A 193 21.92 -6.79 -7.81
CA ASN A 193 22.43 -6.95 -6.46
C ASN A 193 21.76 -8.15 -5.79
N TYR A 194 22.56 -9.13 -5.37
CA TYR A 194 22.05 -10.33 -4.71
C TYR A 194 23.11 -10.95 -3.80
N VAL A 195 22.62 -11.75 -2.86
CA VAL A 195 23.41 -12.64 -2.03
C VAL A 195 23.16 -14.06 -2.50
N GLU A 196 24.20 -14.89 -2.54
CA GLU A 196 24.05 -16.33 -2.84
C GLU A 196 23.23 -17.01 -1.75
N VAL A 197 22.56 -18.11 -2.10
CA VAL A 197 21.68 -18.84 -1.19
C VAL A 197 22.49 -19.42 -0.03
N GLU A 198 22.29 -18.90 1.17
CA GLU A 198 22.91 -19.43 2.40
C GLU A 198 21.95 -20.37 3.12
N GLN A 199 22.51 -21.46 3.66
CA GLN A 199 21.72 -22.34 4.54
C GLN A 199 21.31 -21.55 5.80
N HIS A 200 20.03 -21.65 6.16
CA HIS A 200 19.44 -20.96 7.32
C HIS A 200 19.38 -19.41 7.26
N ALA A 201 19.46 -18.80 6.09
CA ALA A 201 19.44 -17.34 5.91
C ALA A 201 18.25 -16.66 6.64
N ILE A 202 17.04 -17.23 6.55
CA ILE A 202 15.85 -16.71 7.24
C ILE A 202 16.03 -16.73 8.77
N ARG A 203 16.52 -17.83 9.34
CA ARG A 203 16.79 -17.91 10.79
C ARG A 203 17.84 -16.88 11.22
N GLN A 204 18.88 -16.73 10.42
CA GLN A 204 19.94 -15.73 10.69
C GLN A 204 19.37 -14.30 10.65
N SER A 205 18.44 -13.99 9.77
CA SER A 205 17.78 -12.68 9.73
C SER A 205 17.03 -12.37 11.01
N PHE A 206 16.26 -13.30 11.56
CA PHE A 206 15.60 -13.11 12.87
C PHE A 206 16.61 -12.97 14.01
N VAL A 207 17.70 -13.74 14.00
CA VAL A 207 18.76 -13.62 14.99
C VAL A 207 19.44 -12.24 14.90
N ARG A 208 19.75 -11.75 13.69
CA ARG A 208 20.32 -10.41 13.46
C ARG A 208 19.39 -9.31 13.96
N ILE A 209 18.09 -9.40 13.68
CA ILE A 209 17.09 -8.44 14.18
C ILE A 209 17.06 -8.46 15.70
N GLY A 210 17.01 -9.64 16.34
CA GLY A 210 17.06 -9.75 17.79
C GLY A 210 18.32 -9.13 18.40
N HIS A 211 19.46 -9.34 17.76
CA HIS A 211 20.75 -8.75 18.17
C HIS A 211 20.72 -7.22 18.00
N THR A 212 20.25 -6.73 16.86
CA THR A 212 20.11 -5.28 16.60
C THR A 212 19.21 -4.62 17.64
N LEU A 213 18.03 -5.20 17.93
CA LEU A 213 17.11 -4.68 18.93
C LEU A 213 17.72 -4.64 20.35
N LYS A 214 18.56 -5.65 20.68
CA LYS A 214 19.26 -5.68 21.98
C LYS A 214 20.28 -4.55 22.10
N HIS A 215 21.05 -4.27 21.02
CA HIS A 215 22.09 -3.24 21.01
C HIS A 215 21.56 -1.84 20.68
N LEU A 216 20.33 -1.74 20.18
CA LEU A 216 19.70 -0.46 19.83
C LEU A 216 19.65 0.52 21.02
N ARG A 217 19.55 0.01 22.25
CA ARG A 217 19.54 0.83 23.46
C ARG A 217 20.92 1.42 23.83
N GLU A 218 21.98 0.93 23.23
CA GLU A 218 23.35 1.40 23.47
C GLU A 218 23.58 2.74 22.76
N ASP A 219 22.97 2.92 21.56
CA ASP A 219 22.97 4.20 20.85
C ASP A 219 21.65 4.96 21.13
N LYS A 220 21.71 5.89 22.09
CA LYS A 220 20.55 6.67 22.53
C LYS A 220 19.96 7.54 21.40
N GLN A 221 20.78 8.06 20.48
CA GLN A 221 20.30 8.89 19.38
C GLN A 221 19.47 8.05 18.41
N VAL A 222 19.98 6.90 17.98
CA VAL A 222 19.27 5.96 17.11
C VAL A 222 18.00 5.44 17.78
N PHE A 223 18.06 5.10 19.07
CA PHE A 223 16.89 4.66 19.82
C PHE A 223 15.76 5.69 19.83
N TRP A 224 16.07 6.94 20.21
CA TRP A 224 15.05 8.00 20.27
C TRP A 224 14.53 8.38 18.89
N PHE A 225 15.39 8.39 17.87
CA PHE A 225 14.97 8.62 16.48
C PHE A 225 13.98 7.54 16.02
N LEU A 226 14.29 6.27 16.23
CA LEU A 226 13.42 5.17 15.82
C LEU A 226 12.10 5.17 16.60
N LEU A 227 12.12 5.50 17.89
CA LEU A 227 10.90 5.63 18.68
C LEU A 227 10.01 6.78 18.19
N ALA A 228 10.60 7.94 17.93
CA ALA A 228 9.88 9.09 17.38
C ALA A 228 9.32 8.79 15.99
N PHE A 229 10.12 8.15 15.12
CA PHE A 229 9.69 7.71 13.79
C PHE A 229 8.55 6.70 13.87
N PHE A 230 8.64 5.72 14.78
CA PHE A 230 7.57 4.75 15.01
C PHE A 230 6.25 5.44 15.37
N CYS A 231 6.26 6.33 16.37
CA CYS A 231 5.07 7.07 16.78
C CYS A 231 4.50 7.94 15.64
N TYR A 232 5.37 8.59 14.87
CA TYR A 232 4.97 9.42 13.73
C TYR A 232 4.31 8.59 12.63
N ILE A 233 4.97 7.51 12.20
CA ILE A 233 4.49 6.70 11.08
C ILE A 233 3.21 5.93 11.42
N ASP A 234 3.08 5.47 12.67
CA ASP A 234 1.87 4.82 13.17
C ASP A 234 0.67 5.77 13.10
N GLY A 235 0.85 7.03 13.52
CA GLY A 235 -0.19 8.07 13.39
C GLY A 235 -0.57 8.33 11.93
N VAL A 236 0.40 8.41 11.03
CA VAL A 236 0.16 8.64 9.59
C VAL A 236 -0.63 7.47 8.98
N TYR A 237 -0.21 6.23 9.21
CA TYR A 237 -0.92 5.06 8.67
C TYR A 237 -2.32 4.90 9.28
N THR A 238 -2.48 5.20 10.57
CA THR A 238 -3.81 5.18 11.21
C THR A 238 -4.76 6.17 10.53
N ILE A 239 -4.32 7.39 10.24
CA ILE A 239 -5.11 8.37 9.51
C ILE A 239 -5.48 7.83 8.12
N ILE A 240 -4.50 7.31 7.36
CA ILE A 240 -4.74 6.80 6.00
C ILE A 240 -5.75 5.65 6.01
N ASP A 241 -5.62 4.69 6.93
CA ASP A 241 -6.45 3.48 6.95
C ASP A 241 -7.84 3.70 7.57
N MET A 242 -7.99 4.69 8.46
CA MET A 242 -9.21 4.87 9.26
C MET A 242 -10.03 6.11 8.90
N ALA A 243 -9.44 7.12 8.24
CA ALA A 243 -10.10 8.42 8.03
C ALA A 243 -11.47 8.30 7.35
N THR A 244 -11.55 7.54 6.25
CA THR A 244 -12.82 7.35 5.52
C THR A 244 -13.80 6.48 6.29
N ALA A 245 -13.35 5.37 6.88
CA ALA A 245 -14.20 4.48 7.67
C ALA A 245 -14.79 5.23 8.88
N TYR A 246 -13.97 6.00 9.57
CA TYR A 246 -14.39 6.80 10.73
C TYR A 246 -15.30 7.97 10.31
N GLY A 247 -14.93 8.70 9.25
CA GLY A 247 -15.72 9.82 8.73
C GLY A 247 -17.12 9.39 8.30
N THR A 248 -17.25 8.27 7.60
CA THR A 248 -18.56 7.71 7.21
C THR A 248 -19.35 7.21 8.41
N ALA A 249 -18.71 6.61 9.41
CA ALA A 249 -19.36 6.19 10.65
C ALA A 249 -19.91 7.37 11.46
N LEU A 250 -19.25 8.54 11.41
CA LEU A 250 -19.75 9.80 12.00
C LEU A 250 -20.87 10.47 11.19
N GLY A 251 -21.19 9.97 10.00
CA GLY A 251 -22.22 10.53 9.13
C GLY A 251 -21.74 11.72 8.28
N LEU A 252 -20.43 11.89 8.11
CA LEU A 252 -19.90 12.90 7.19
C LEU A 252 -20.25 12.54 5.75
N GLU A 253 -20.47 13.56 4.91
CA GLU A 253 -20.82 13.37 3.53
C GLU A 253 -19.68 12.66 2.77
N THR A 254 -20.00 11.52 2.17
CA THR A 254 -19.04 10.68 1.46
C THR A 254 -18.31 11.44 0.33
N THR A 255 -19.05 12.26 -0.43
CA THR A 255 -18.48 13.06 -1.54
C THR A 255 -17.41 14.01 -1.03
N GLY A 256 -17.66 14.71 0.09
CA GLY A 256 -16.69 15.62 0.72
C GLY A 256 -15.43 14.89 1.17
N LEU A 257 -15.56 13.70 1.78
CA LEU A 257 -14.43 12.89 2.21
C LEU A 257 -13.56 12.44 1.02
N LEU A 258 -14.20 11.96 -0.06
CA LEU A 258 -13.50 11.50 -1.26
C LEU A 258 -12.78 12.65 -1.98
N LEU A 259 -13.41 13.82 -2.07
CA LEU A 259 -12.78 15.01 -2.66
C LEU A 259 -11.61 15.52 -1.81
N ALA A 260 -11.73 15.50 -0.49
CA ALA A 260 -10.61 15.87 0.40
C ALA A 260 -9.38 14.97 0.18
N LEU A 261 -9.59 13.65 0.05
CA LEU A 261 -8.51 12.70 -0.23
C LEU A 261 -7.93 12.89 -1.63
N LEU A 262 -8.74 13.22 -2.64
CA LEU A 262 -8.24 13.56 -3.97
C LEU A 262 -7.36 14.83 -3.94
N VAL A 263 -7.77 15.86 -3.19
CA VAL A 263 -6.98 17.10 -3.03
C VAL A 263 -5.65 16.79 -2.36
N THR A 264 -5.60 15.89 -1.37
CA THR A 264 -4.32 15.50 -0.73
C THR A 264 -3.34 14.89 -1.74
N GLN A 265 -3.80 14.07 -2.70
CA GLN A 265 -2.95 13.50 -3.75
C GLN A 265 -2.39 14.59 -4.69
N ILE A 266 -3.25 15.56 -5.07
CA ILE A 266 -2.84 16.68 -5.95
C ILE A 266 -1.77 17.54 -5.26
N VAL A 267 -1.92 17.80 -3.95
CA VAL A 267 -0.94 18.58 -3.17
C VAL A 267 0.34 17.76 -2.92
N ALA A 268 0.22 16.47 -2.71
CA ALA A 268 1.37 15.58 -2.47
C ALA A 268 2.31 15.51 -3.69
N PHE A 269 1.80 15.61 -4.91
CA PHE A 269 2.60 15.57 -6.14
C PHE A 269 3.70 16.67 -6.18
N PRO A 270 3.38 17.97 -6.16
CA PRO A 270 4.41 19.00 -6.15
C PRO A 270 5.28 18.94 -4.89
N SER A 271 4.72 18.57 -3.74
CA SER A 271 5.46 18.44 -2.49
C SER A 271 6.57 17.38 -2.59
N ALA A 272 6.29 16.22 -3.17
CA ALA A 272 7.29 15.18 -3.40
C ALA A 272 8.41 15.63 -4.37
N LEU A 273 8.06 16.37 -5.43
CA LEU A 273 9.06 16.92 -6.37
C LEU A 273 9.95 17.98 -5.72
N ILE A 274 9.37 18.85 -4.88
CA ILE A 274 10.11 19.87 -4.13
C ILE A 274 11.06 19.18 -3.14
N PHE A 275 10.57 18.19 -2.40
CA PHE A 275 11.39 17.42 -1.46
C PHE A 275 12.57 16.74 -2.16
N GLY A 276 12.35 16.09 -3.30
CA GLY A 276 13.42 15.46 -4.07
C GLY A 276 14.50 16.44 -4.56
N ARG A 277 14.11 17.70 -4.85
CA ARG A 277 15.09 18.76 -5.19
C ARG A 277 15.85 19.26 -3.96
N LEU A 278 15.17 19.37 -2.82
CA LEU A 278 15.78 19.80 -1.56
C LEU A 278 16.76 18.74 -1.05
N SER A 279 16.42 17.47 -1.08
CA SER A 279 17.28 16.35 -0.69
C SER A 279 18.56 16.29 -1.55
N ALA A 280 18.44 16.55 -2.85
CA ALA A 280 19.62 16.65 -3.72
C ALA A 280 20.54 17.83 -3.40
N LYS A 281 19.97 18.95 -2.85
CA LYS A 281 20.73 20.15 -2.48
C LYS A 281 21.32 20.07 -1.07
N TYR A 282 20.63 19.41 -0.16
CA TYR A 282 20.99 19.25 1.25
C TYR A 282 20.99 17.74 1.58
N PRO A 283 22.09 17.02 1.32
CA PRO A 283 22.18 15.61 1.61
C PRO A 283 21.95 15.34 3.11
N SER A 284 21.18 14.31 3.43
CA SER A 284 20.84 13.93 4.82
C SER A 284 22.02 13.37 5.63
N SER A 285 23.22 13.32 5.05
CA SER A 285 24.44 12.79 5.67
C SER A 285 25.30 13.90 6.36
N GLN A 286 24.73 15.06 6.65
CA GLN A 286 25.38 16.10 7.47
C GLN A 286 24.76 16.20 8.84
#